data_387914cfa0dbf0a6bdf592691adfb75a
#
_entry.id   387914cfa0dbf0a6bdf592691adfb75a
#
_cell.length_a   1.000
_cell.length_b   1.000
_cell.length_c   1.000
_cell.angle_alpha   90.00
_cell.angle_beta   90.00
_cell.angle_gamma   90.00
#
_symmetry.space_group_name_H-M   'P 1'
#
loop_
_entity.id
_entity.type
_entity.pdbx_description
1 polymer ?
#
loop_
_entity_poly.entity_id
_entity_poly.type
_entity_poly.pdbx_seq_one_letter_code
_entity_poly.pdbx_strand_id
1 'polypeptide(L)'
;MPAILFTAYAGFPMLNAKQHAIQKTKIAIIGAGFGGLAMAIRLLQSQQSDFFILEKSNDVGGTWRENRYPGAACDVQSHMYSLSFAPKTDWSKRYAEAPEIFDYIQDITNQYQIKNYCKFNHEVTHVQYDEMRHVWSLDFANQPSLEAQFVVFASGPLHIPQIPHIQGIEKFKGKVFHSSQWEHDYSLEGKSVASIGTGGSAIQYVPEIAKDVKQLYVFQRTAAWVIPRDERKYSNLSKALFKKSNFYRQIHRSRLYWSNESRVVPIVQPQIMKYGQKLAEAFIRFQVKDKDLAKKLTPDFVMGCKRILISNKYFPTFNRKNVELVTEGIQEIKENSIITKDGKERPID
;
A
#
# COMPACT_ATOMS: atom_id res chain seq x y z
N MET A 1 34.00 68.91 9.11
CA MET A 1 33.20 67.96 9.86
C MET A 1 31.79 67.93 9.26
N PRO A 2 31.37 66.94 8.53
CA PRO A 2 29.99 66.89 8.08
C PRO A 2 29.16 65.99 9.05
N ALA A 3 27.97 66.46 9.36
CA ALA A 3 26.98 65.88 10.21
C ALA A 3 26.31 64.69 9.46
N ILE A 4 26.22 63.55 10.12
CA ILE A 4 25.50 62.35 9.62
C ILE A 4 24.05 62.43 10.12
N LEU A 5 23.10 62.57 9.17
CA LEU A 5 21.68 62.48 9.43
C LEU A 5 21.32 61.01 9.56
N PHE A 6 20.77 60.59 10.70
CA PHE A 6 20.08 59.34 10.87
C PHE A 6 18.64 59.46 10.35
N THR A 7 18.32 58.84 9.24
CA THR A 7 16.93 58.63 8.80
C THR A 7 16.30 57.46 9.59
N ALA A 8 15.25 57.77 10.33
CA ALA A 8 14.43 56.79 11.03
C ALA A 8 13.74 55.90 10.02
N TYR A 9 13.99 54.59 10.10
CA TYR A 9 13.24 53.59 9.37
C TYR A 9 11.83 53.48 9.98
N ALA A 10 10.83 53.82 9.18
CA ALA A 10 9.41 53.64 9.51
C ALA A 10 9.10 52.15 9.75
N GLY A 11 8.41 51.88 10.85
CA GLY A 11 8.08 50.53 11.30
C GLY A 11 7.27 49.76 10.27
N PHE A 12 7.70 48.54 10.00
CA PHE A 12 6.86 47.55 9.36
C PHE A 12 5.63 47.31 10.26
N PRO A 13 4.41 47.27 9.70
CA PRO A 13 3.24 46.88 10.48
C PRO A 13 3.44 45.40 10.91
N MET A 14 3.51 45.20 12.23
CA MET A 14 3.39 43.85 12.79
C MET A 14 2.05 43.28 12.32
N LEU A 15 2.10 42.30 11.42
CA LEU A 15 0.98 41.46 11.09
C LEU A 15 0.45 40.90 12.42
N ASN A 16 -0.75 41.32 12.81
CA ASN A 16 -1.50 40.70 13.89
C ASN A 16 -1.66 39.21 13.58
N ALA A 17 -0.71 38.40 14.01
CA ALA A 17 -0.90 36.98 14.12
C ALA A 17 -2.04 36.81 15.13
N LYS A 18 -3.26 36.55 14.65
CA LYS A 18 -4.33 36.01 15.48
C LYS A 18 -3.70 34.85 16.21
N GLN A 19 -3.46 34.96 17.51
CA GLN A 19 -3.11 33.84 18.37
C GLN A 19 -4.29 32.88 18.32
N HIS A 20 -4.25 31.95 17.35
CA HIS A 20 -5.15 30.80 17.39
C HIS A 20 -4.75 30.01 18.63
N ALA A 21 -5.67 29.88 19.57
CA ALA A 21 -5.47 29.06 20.76
C ALA A 21 -4.98 27.66 20.34
N ILE A 22 -3.80 27.28 20.83
CA ILE A 22 -3.23 25.95 20.56
C ILE A 22 -4.23 24.90 21.00
N GLN A 23 -4.67 24.05 20.10
CA GLN A 23 -5.58 22.95 20.45
C GLN A 23 -4.82 21.92 21.27
N LYS A 24 -5.47 21.36 22.29
CA LYS A 24 -4.87 20.34 23.20
C LYS A 24 -5.70 19.06 23.19
N THR A 25 -5.01 17.95 23.32
CA THR A 25 -5.63 16.63 23.53
C THR A 25 -4.70 15.76 24.37
N LYS A 26 -5.23 14.73 25.01
CA LYS A 26 -4.40 13.78 25.74
C LYS A 26 -3.60 12.90 24.78
N ILE A 27 -4.21 12.41 23.71
CA ILE A 27 -3.58 11.47 22.78
C ILE A 27 -3.79 11.96 21.35
N ALA A 28 -2.71 12.08 20.57
CA ALA A 28 -2.74 12.31 19.13
C ALA A 28 -2.35 11.02 18.40
N ILE A 29 -3.23 10.54 17.52
CA ILE A 29 -2.98 9.35 16.68
C ILE A 29 -2.75 9.83 15.25
N ILE A 30 -1.58 9.56 14.68
CA ILE A 30 -1.22 10.00 13.32
C ILE A 30 -1.55 8.90 12.32
N GLY A 31 -2.58 9.12 11.50
CA GLY A 31 -3.05 8.21 10.45
C GLY A 31 -4.34 7.46 10.81
N ALA A 32 -5.31 7.48 9.89
CA ALA A 32 -6.61 6.82 9.99
C ALA A 32 -6.70 5.50 9.19
N GLY A 33 -5.58 4.78 9.08
CA GLY A 33 -5.53 3.41 8.57
C GLY A 33 -5.88 2.39 9.66
N PHE A 34 -5.71 1.08 9.38
CA PHE A 34 -6.00 0.00 10.35
C PHE A 34 -5.37 0.21 11.73
N GLY A 35 -4.12 0.66 11.79
CA GLY A 35 -3.41 0.88 13.05
C GLY A 35 -4.07 1.96 13.91
N GLY A 36 -4.34 3.13 13.31
CA GLY A 36 -4.98 4.25 14.01
C GLY A 36 -6.41 3.93 14.45
N LEU A 37 -7.20 3.31 13.57
CA LEU A 37 -8.57 2.88 13.90
C LEU A 37 -8.58 1.84 15.02
N ALA A 38 -7.67 0.85 14.99
CA ALA A 38 -7.57 -0.14 16.05
C ALA A 38 -7.24 0.49 17.41
N MET A 39 -6.30 1.44 17.42
CA MET A 39 -5.93 2.19 18.63
C MET A 39 -7.11 3.00 19.15
N ALA A 40 -7.77 3.77 18.29
CA ALA A 40 -8.92 4.59 18.68
C ALA A 40 -10.07 3.76 19.25
N ILE A 41 -10.43 2.65 18.62
CA ILE A 41 -11.48 1.75 19.13
C ILE A 41 -11.09 1.19 20.50
N ARG A 42 -9.83 0.81 20.72
CA ARG A 42 -9.36 0.31 22.02
C ARG A 42 -9.39 1.38 23.10
N LEU A 43 -9.04 2.63 22.76
CA LEU A 43 -9.18 3.76 23.69
C LEU A 43 -10.64 3.95 24.12
N LEU A 44 -11.59 3.96 23.17
CA LEU A 44 -13.01 4.07 23.48
C LEU A 44 -13.53 2.92 24.34
N GLN A 45 -13.10 1.68 24.05
CA GLN A 45 -13.43 0.51 24.89
C GLN A 45 -12.87 0.61 26.31
N SER A 46 -11.78 1.36 26.51
CA SER A 46 -11.18 1.65 27.81
C SER A 46 -11.65 2.98 28.40
N GLN A 47 -12.77 3.53 27.90
CA GLN A 47 -13.39 4.78 28.36
C GLN A 47 -12.44 6.02 28.25
N GLN A 48 -11.49 5.98 27.33
CA GLN A 48 -10.62 7.10 26.98
C GLN A 48 -11.14 7.76 25.71
N SER A 49 -11.70 8.97 25.82
CA SER A 49 -12.29 9.71 24.71
C SER A 49 -11.53 11.00 24.37
N ASP A 50 -10.53 11.37 25.17
CA ASP A 50 -9.71 12.56 24.92
C ASP A 50 -8.56 12.21 23.96
N PHE A 51 -8.89 12.09 22.68
CA PHE A 51 -7.93 11.87 21.61
C PHE A 51 -8.40 12.45 20.29
N PHE A 52 -7.47 12.69 19.35
CA PHE A 52 -7.74 12.94 17.95
C PHE A 52 -6.96 11.97 17.06
N ILE A 53 -7.58 11.58 15.95
CA ILE A 53 -6.92 10.91 14.83
C ILE A 53 -6.64 11.99 13.78
N LEU A 54 -5.38 12.18 13.44
CA LEU A 54 -4.90 13.17 12.49
C LEU A 54 -4.65 12.46 11.16
N GLU A 55 -5.48 12.77 10.15
CA GLU A 55 -5.40 12.12 8.84
C GLU A 55 -5.15 13.18 7.76
N LYS A 56 -4.11 12.98 6.95
CA LYS A 56 -3.76 13.90 5.86
C LYS A 56 -4.83 14.01 4.77
N SER A 57 -5.62 12.99 4.64
CA SER A 57 -6.63 12.88 3.59
C SER A 57 -8.04 13.21 4.12
N ASN A 58 -9.01 13.16 3.23
CA ASN A 58 -10.40 13.55 3.51
C ASN A 58 -11.27 12.42 4.09
N ASP A 59 -10.74 11.19 4.22
CA ASP A 59 -11.46 10.05 4.81
C ASP A 59 -10.50 9.01 5.39
N VAL A 60 -11.04 8.08 6.18
CA VAL A 60 -10.33 6.92 6.73
C VAL A 60 -9.95 5.90 5.66
N GLY A 61 -9.09 4.93 5.99
CA GLY A 61 -8.82 3.77 5.15
C GLY A 61 -7.35 3.52 4.83
N GLY A 62 -6.51 4.56 4.85
CA GLY A 62 -5.08 4.44 4.59
C GLY A 62 -4.78 3.67 3.30
N THR A 63 -3.95 2.64 3.37
CA THR A 63 -3.55 1.80 2.22
C THR A 63 -4.73 1.32 1.36
N TRP A 64 -5.87 0.99 1.95
CA TRP A 64 -7.02 0.43 1.23
C TRP A 64 -7.91 1.48 0.58
N ARG A 65 -7.80 2.71 1.00
CA ARG A 65 -8.37 3.86 0.30
C ARG A 65 -7.50 4.28 -0.89
N GLU A 66 -6.18 4.21 -0.73
CA GLU A 66 -5.20 4.70 -1.71
C GLU A 66 -4.95 3.68 -2.85
N ASN A 67 -4.80 2.40 -2.51
CA ASN A 67 -4.47 1.37 -3.50
C ASN A 67 -5.72 0.83 -4.18
N ARG A 68 -6.13 1.47 -5.28
CA ARG A 68 -7.33 1.13 -6.07
C ARG A 68 -6.99 0.58 -7.46
N TYR A 69 -5.74 0.25 -7.73
CA TYR A 69 -5.35 -0.31 -9.03
C TYR A 69 -6.13 -1.60 -9.34
N PRO A 70 -6.36 -1.95 -10.61
CA PRO A 70 -7.07 -3.15 -11.02
C PRO A 70 -6.50 -4.42 -10.37
N GLY A 71 -7.35 -5.24 -9.78
CA GLY A 71 -6.93 -6.47 -9.11
C GLY A 71 -6.30 -6.29 -7.72
N ALA A 72 -6.31 -5.07 -7.16
CA ALA A 72 -5.81 -4.81 -5.81
C ALA A 72 -6.50 -5.70 -4.77
N ALA A 73 -5.71 -6.47 -4.02
CA ALA A 73 -6.21 -7.41 -3.04
C ALA A 73 -5.17 -7.69 -1.94
N CYS A 74 -5.64 -8.17 -0.79
CA CYS A 74 -4.76 -8.58 0.28
C CYS A 74 -4.10 -9.93 -0.02
N ASP A 75 -2.86 -10.10 0.42
CA ASP A 75 -2.11 -11.36 0.40
C ASP A 75 -2.13 -12.11 1.74
N VAL A 76 -2.91 -11.59 2.69
CA VAL A 76 -3.26 -12.25 3.94
C VAL A 76 -4.73 -12.67 3.89
N GLN A 77 -5.04 -13.84 4.47
CA GLN A 77 -6.40 -14.37 4.46
C GLN A 77 -7.36 -13.44 5.20
N SER A 78 -8.55 -13.20 4.63
CA SER A 78 -9.53 -12.19 5.06
C SER A 78 -9.90 -12.27 6.54
N HIS A 79 -10.14 -13.48 7.08
CA HIS A 79 -10.43 -13.66 8.50
C HIS A 79 -9.23 -13.38 9.43
N MET A 80 -8.00 -13.40 8.92
CA MET A 80 -6.81 -12.95 9.65
C MET A 80 -6.59 -11.44 9.50
N TYR A 81 -6.88 -10.91 8.31
CA TYR A 81 -6.73 -9.49 7.98
C TYR A 81 -7.97 -8.69 8.40
N SER A 82 -8.37 -8.85 9.64
CA SER A 82 -9.48 -8.13 10.27
C SER A 82 -9.19 -7.97 11.78
N LEU A 83 -9.76 -6.94 12.38
CA LEU A 83 -9.62 -6.70 13.81
C LEU A 83 -10.25 -7.85 14.60
N SER A 84 -9.52 -8.42 15.56
CA SER A 84 -9.99 -9.59 16.32
C SER A 84 -11.23 -9.30 17.15
N PHE A 85 -11.41 -8.05 17.54
CA PHE A 85 -12.53 -7.56 18.36
C PHE A 85 -13.70 -7.00 17.50
N ALA A 86 -13.52 -6.86 16.20
CA ALA A 86 -14.54 -6.43 15.24
C ALA A 86 -14.49 -7.31 13.98
N PRO A 87 -14.80 -8.64 14.10
CA PRO A 87 -14.66 -9.56 12.99
C PRO A 87 -15.78 -9.37 11.96
N LYS A 88 -15.41 -9.33 10.67
CA LYS A 88 -16.36 -9.47 9.56
C LYS A 88 -16.65 -10.95 9.32
N THR A 89 -17.92 -11.31 9.17
CA THR A 89 -18.36 -12.72 9.11
C THR A 89 -18.71 -13.20 7.71
N ASP A 90 -18.86 -12.29 6.77
CA ASP A 90 -19.42 -12.52 5.43
C ASP A 90 -18.43 -12.27 4.29
N TRP A 91 -17.12 -12.34 4.59
CA TRP A 91 -16.10 -12.21 3.56
C TRP A 91 -16.42 -13.01 2.30
N SER A 92 -16.27 -12.42 1.13
CA SER A 92 -16.60 -13.06 -0.15
C SER A 92 -15.68 -14.23 -0.46
N LYS A 93 -14.39 -14.08 -0.15
CA LYS A 93 -13.34 -15.06 -0.47
C LYS A 93 -12.19 -15.03 0.53
N ARG A 94 -11.33 -16.06 0.43
CA ARG A 94 -10.21 -16.26 1.35
C ARG A 94 -9.22 -15.08 1.36
N TYR A 95 -9.02 -14.43 0.22
CA TYR A 95 -8.21 -13.22 0.07
C TYR A 95 -9.08 -12.12 -0.52
N ALA A 96 -9.53 -11.21 0.33
CA ALA A 96 -10.42 -10.12 -0.06
C ALA A 96 -9.74 -9.12 -1.00
N GLU A 97 -10.51 -8.54 -1.89
CA GLU A 97 -10.10 -7.41 -2.73
C GLU A 97 -10.17 -6.09 -1.98
N ALA A 98 -9.46 -5.10 -2.48
CA ALA A 98 -9.36 -3.78 -1.85
C ALA A 98 -10.73 -3.12 -1.56
N PRO A 99 -11.73 -3.15 -2.46
CA PRO A 99 -13.05 -2.58 -2.16
C PRO A 99 -13.69 -3.22 -0.92
N GLU A 100 -13.72 -4.55 -0.83
CA GLU A 100 -14.35 -5.25 0.30
C GLU A 100 -13.63 -4.98 1.64
N ILE A 101 -12.30 -4.76 1.59
CA ILE A 101 -11.54 -4.38 2.79
C ILE A 101 -11.83 -2.92 3.16
N PHE A 102 -11.95 -2.06 2.18
CA PHE A 102 -12.29 -0.66 2.41
C PHE A 102 -13.70 -0.53 3.00
N ASP A 103 -14.69 -1.29 2.47
CA ASP A 103 -16.05 -1.35 3.04
C ASP A 103 -16.01 -1.81 4.51
N TYR A 104 -15.21 -2.85 4.81
CA TYR A 104 -15.03 -3.28 6.19
C TYR A 104 -14.46 -2.16 7.09
N ILE A 105 -13.50 -1.38 6.60
CA ILE A 105 -12.96 -0.22 7.34
C ILE A 105 -14.04 0.82 7.59
N GLN A 106 -14.87 1.14 6.58
CA GLN A 106 -15.98 2.08 6.73
C GLN A 106 -17.01 1.57 7.75
N ASP A 107 -17.36 0.28 7.68
CA ASP A 107 -18.31 -0.37 8.59
C ASP A 107 -17.87 -0.26 10.06
N ILE A 108 -16.61 -0.63 10.36
CA ILE A 108 -16.09 -0.51 11.74
C ILE A 108 -15.99 0.94 12.20
N THR A 109 -15.60 1.84 11.29
CA THR A 109 -15.51 3.28 11.59
C THR A 109 -16.88 3.86 11.96
N ASN A 110 -17.92 3.47 11.23
CA ASN A 110 -19.30 3.89 11.50
C ASN A 110 -19.84 3.22 12.79
N GLN A 111 -19.62 1.92 12.96
CA GLN A 111 -20.06 1.16 14.13
C GLN A 111 -19.54 1.77 15.45
N TYR A 112 -18.30 2.22 15.47
CA TYR A 112 -17.67 2.82 16.64
C TYR A 112 -17.69 4.35 16.62
N GLN A 113 -18.35 4.99 15.65
CA GLN A 113 -18.44 6.45 15.49
C GLN A 113 -17.09 7.16 15.47
N ILE A 114 -16.07 6.51 14.93
CA ILE A 114 -14.67 6.99 14.98
C ILE A 114 -14.47 8.31 14.23
N LYS A 115 -15.28 8.60 13.18
CA LYS A 115 -15.16 9.85 12.43
C LYS A 115 -15.33 11.10 13.31
N ASN A 116 -16.04 11.00 14.44
CA ASN A 116 -16.20 12.11 15.38
C ASN A 116 -14.86 12.53 16.06
N TYR A 117 -13.88 11.64 16.05
CA TYR A 117 -12.55 11.87 16.61
C TYR A 117 -11.49 12.15 15.54
N CYS A 118 -11.88 12.12 14.25
CA CYS A 118 -10.96 12.34 13.14
C CYS A 118 -10.88 13.82 12.77
N LYS A 119 -9.67 14.28 12.59
CA LYS A 119 -9.34 15.54 11.92
C LYS A 119 -8.78 15.21 10.55
N PHE A 120 -9.63 15.32 9.54
CA PHE A 120 -9.25 15.12 8.15
C PHE A 120 -8.57 16.36 7.57
N ASN A 121 -7.76 16.17 6.50
CA ASN A 121 -6.94 17.20 5.89
C ASN A 121 -5.94 17.85 6.88
N HIS A 122 -5.48 17.05 7.85
CA HIS A 122 -4.49 17.43 8.86
C HIS A 122 -3.21 16.62 8.64
N GLU A 123 -2.40 17.04 7.68
CA GLU A 123 -1.09 16.45 7.42
C GLU A 123 -0.10 16.93 8.47
N VAL A 124 0.35 16.01 9.33
CA VAL A 124 1.40 16.29 10.31
C VAL A 124 2.74 16.37 9.59
N THR A 125 3.39 17.52 9.66
CA THR A 125 4.68 17.81 9.01
C THR A 125 5.86 17.74 9.95
N HIS A 126 5.62 18.04 11.24
CA HIS A 126 6.66 18.01 12.27
C HIS A 126 6.07 17.56 13.60
N VAL A 127 6.86 16.84 14.39
CA VAL A 127 6.51 16.40 15.74
C VAL A 127 7.72 16.60 16.63
N GLN A 128 7.54 17.36 17.72
CA GLN A 128 8.60 17.66 18.67
C GLN A 128 8.14 17.44 20.11
N TYR A 129 8.97 16.83 20.91
CA TYR A 129 8.72 16.69 22.34
C TYR A 129 9.38 17.83 23.12
N ASP A 130 8.61 18.48 23.97
CA ASP A 130 9.09 19.51 24.91
C ASP A 130 9.34 18.83 26.26
N GLU A 131 10.61 18.64 26.60
CA GLU A 131 11.04 17.98 27.84
C GLU A 131 10.68 18.76 29.11
N MET A 132 10.63 20.09 29.04
CA MET A 132 10.31 20.93 30.20
C MET A 132 8.81 20.92 30.53
N ARG A 133 7.98 20.87 29.49
CA ARG A 133 6.51 20.91 29.62
C ARG A 133 5.89 19.52 29.57
N HIS A 134 6.66 18.48 29.25
CA HIS A 134 6.22 17.09 29.08
C HIS A 134 5.05 16.95 28.10
N VAL A 135 5.12 17.65 26.97
CA VAL A 135 4.11 17.62 25.90
C VAL A 135 4.75 17.48 24.54
N TRP A 136 4.01 16.87 23.61
CA TRP A 136 4.33 16.85 22.20
C TRP A 136 3.68 18.03 21.49
N SER A 137 4.42 18.72 20.63
CA SER A 137 3.91 19.69 19.67
C SER A 137 3.84 19.03 18.30
N LEU A 138 2.70 19.15 17.64
CA LEU A 138 2.47 18.65 16.29
C LEU A 138 2.12 19.81 15.37
N ASP A 139 2.91 20.00 14.32
CA ASP A 139 2.70 21.04 13.33
C ASP A 139 2.08 20.45 12.06
N PHE A 140 1.26 21.26 11.39
CA PHE A 140 0.53 20.89 10.18
C PHE A 140 0.89 21.84 9.04
N ALA A 141 0.73 21.37 7.79
CA ALA A 141 1.01 22.20 6.62
C ALA A 141 0.14 23.48 6.56
N ASN A 142 -1.15 23.36 6.91
CA ASN A 142 -2.13 24.44 6.71
C ASN A 142 -3.10 24.62 7.90
N GLN A 143 -2.76 24.11 9.08
CA GLN A 143 -3.61 24.16 10.27
C GLN A 143 -2.81 24.65 11.48
N PRO A 144 -3.45 25.21 12.52
CA PRO A 144 -2.78 25.56 13.77
C PRO A 144 -2.19 24.31 14.45
N SER A 145 -1.05 24.47 15.12
CA SER A 145 -0.38 23.40 15.86
C SER A 145 -1.27 22.81 16.96
N LEU A 146 -1.03 21.55 17.29
CA LEU A 146 -1.73 20.80 18.33
C LEU A 146 -0.73 20.32 19.38
N GLU A 147 -1.09 20.42 20.68
CA GLU A 147 -0.33 19.83 21.78
C GLU A 147 -0.99 18.55 22.26
N ALA A 148 -0.17 17.52 22.51
CA ALA A 148 -0.63 16.22 23.05
C ALA A 148 0.31 15.70 24.15
N GLN A 149 -0.24 14.98 25.12
CA GLN A 149 0.60 14.27 26.13
C GLN A 149 1.25 13.02 25.53
N PHE A 150 0.54 12.33 24.64
CA PHE A 150 1.01 11.12 23.99
C PHE A 150 0.80 11.20 22.48
N VAL A 151 1.75 10.65 21.73
CA VAL A 151 1.63 10.53 20.27
C VAL A 151 1.74 9.06 19.87
N VAL A 152 0.80 8.60 19.04
CA VAL A 152 0.77 7.26 18.44
C VAL A 152 1.02 7.39 16.94
N PHE A 153 2.17 6.91 16.48
CA PHE A 153 2.49 6.87 15.05
C PHE A 153 1.82 5.65 14.40
N ALA A 154 0.74 5.89 13.67
CA ALA A 154 0.00 4.90 12.90
C ALA A 154 0.03 5.21 11.39
N SER A 155 1.08 5.90 10.93
CA SER A 155 1.23 6.41 9.57
C SER A 155 1.37 5.33 8.50
N GLY A 156 1.69 4.09 8.87
CA GLY A 156 1.92 2.98 7.94
C GLY A 156 3.25 3.10 7.18
N PRO A 157 3.81 1.97 6.68
CA PRO A 157 5.12 1.96 6.02
C PRO A 157 5.05 2.11 4.48
N LEU A 158 3.88 2.04 3.85
CA LEU A 158 3.74 1.84 2.39
C LEU A 158 2.75 2.84 1.74
N HIS A 159 2.72 4.09 2.19
CA HIS A 159 1.75 5.06 1.67
C HIS A 159 2.38 6.20 0.85
N ILE A 160 3.70 6.37 0.89
CA ILE A 160 4.39 7.40 0.11
C ILE A 160 4.86 6.75 -1.21
N PRO A 161 4.31 7.17 -2.37
CA PRO A 161 4.76 6.67 -3.66
C PRO A 161 6.17 7.14 -3.95
N GLN A 162 7.01 6.23 -4.45
CA GLN A 162 8.34 6.56 -4.94
C GLN A 162 8.45 6.23 -6.42
N ILE A 163 8.50 7.26 -7.25
CA ILE A 163 8.80 7.11 -8.67
C ILE A 163 10.34 7.04 -8.80
N PRO A 164 10.89 6.00 -9.47
CA PRO A 164 12.31 5.89 -9.63
C PRO A 164 12.84 7.04 -10.51
N HIS A 165 14.02 7.52 -10.18
CA HIS A 165 14.70 8.51 -11.02
C HIS A 165 15.21 7.80 -12.30
N ILE A 166 14.57 8.06 -13.42
CA ILE A 166 14.94 7.51 -14.74
C ILE A 166 15.21 8.70 -15.66
N GLN A 167 16.35 8.67 -16.35
CA GLN A 167 16.75 9.72 -17.27
C GLN A 167 15.67 9.94 -18.32
N GLY A 168 15.23 11.19 -18.51
CA GLY A 168 14.29 11.60 -19.53
C GLY A 168 12.82 11.39 -19.18
N ILE A 169 12.47 10.89 -17.99
CA ILE A 169 11.07 10.66 -17.59
C ILE A 169 10.24 11.96 -17.67
N GLU A 170 10.88 13.09 -17.42
CA GLU A 170 10.27 14.43 -17.49
C GLU A 170 9.94 14.88 -18.91
N LYS A 171 10.53 14.22 -19.93
CA LYS A 171 10.29 14.52 -21.36
C LYS A 171 9.15 13.71 -21.94
N PHE A 172 8.70 12.68 -21.23
CA PHE A 172 7.64 11.79 -21.70
C PHE A 172 6.33 12.55 -21.87
N LYS A 173 5.74 12.47 -23.05
CA LYS A 173 4.48 13.15 -23.39
C LYS A 173 3.22 12.36 -23.03
N GLY A 174 3.36 11.05 -22.77
CA GLY A 174 2.28 10.20 -22.35
C GLY A 174 1.99 10.34 -20.83
N LYS A 175 1.15 9.46 -20.33
CA LYS A 175 0.73 9.49 -18.91
C LYS A 175 1.66 8.67 -18.01
N VAL A 176 2.14 9.28 -16.92
CA VAL A 176 2.94 8.63 -15.88
C VAL A 176 2.22 8.71 -14.55
N PHE A 177 2.04 7.57 -13.89
CA PHE A 177 1.49 7.51 -12.53
C PHE A 177 2.02 6.32 -11.74
N HIS A 178 2.03 6.46 -10.42
CA HIS A 178 2.37 5.36 -9.52
C HIS A 178 1.16 4.47 -9.25
N SER A 179 1.35 3.16 -9.04
CA SER A 179 0.24 2.22 -8.80
C SER A 179 -0.65 2.58 -7.60
N SER A 180 -0.10 3.22 -6.55
CA SER A 180 -0.91 3.71 -5.41
C SER A 180 -1.71 4.98 -5.72
N GLN A 181 -1.46 5.61 -6.87
CA GLN A 181 -2.16 6.79 -7.37
C GLN A 181 -2.75 6.47 -8.76
N TRP A 182 -3.46 5.35 -8.84
CA TRP A 182 -4.04 4.86 -10.08
C TRP A 182 -5.07 5.84 -10.64
N GLU A 183 -4.88 6.25 -11.89
CA GLU A 183 -5.79 7.17 -12.57
C GLU A 183 -6.88 6.39 -13.30
N HIS A 184 -8.04 6.25 -12.66
CA HIS A 184 -9.17 5.47 -13.17
C HIS A 184 -9.82 6.07 -14.41
N ASP A 185 -9.76 7.39 -14.54
CA ASP A 185 -10.35 8.12 -15.67
C ASP A 185 -9.50 8.04 -16.94
N TYR A 186 -8.27 7.50 -16.84
CA TYR A 186 -7.37 7.31 -17.96
C TYR A 186 -7.49 5.88 -18.51
N SER A 187 -8.12 5.73 -19.70
CA SER A 187 -8.23 4.43 -20.34
C SER A 187 -6.88 3.95 -20.87
N LEU A 188 -6.55 2.70 -20.56
CA LEU A 188 -5.38 1.99 -21.10
C LEU A 188 -5.72 1.16 -22.35
N GLU A 189 -7.00 1.11 -22.76
CA GLU A 189 -7.47 0.33 -23.91
C GLU A 189 -6.76 0.74 -25.19
N GLY A 190 -6.23 -0.25 -25.89
CA GLY A 190 -5.53 -0.05 -27.17
C GLY A 190 -4.16 0.63 -27.08
N LYS A 191 -3.67 0.96 -25.87
CA LYS A 191 -2.40 1.64 -25.65
C LYS A 191 -1.23 0.69 -25.47
N SER A 192 -0.03 1.18 -25.74
CA SER A 192 1.24 0.53 -25.40
C SER A 192 1.70 1.03 -24.03
N VAL A 193 1.76 0.14 -23.06
CA VAL A 193 1.99 0.48 -21.64
C VAL A 193 3.29 -0.12 -21.14
N ALA A 194 4.06 0.67 -20.38
CA ALA A 194 5.23 0.21 -19.64
C ALA A 194 4.90 0.07 -18.15
N SER A 195 5.01 -1.15 -17.63
CA SER A 195 4.94 -1.45 -16.19
C SER A 195 6.35 -1.59 -15.64
N ILE A 196 6.81 -0.64 -14.83
CA ILE A 196 8.17 -0.64 -14.27
C ILE A 196 8.13 -1.23 -12.87
N GLY A 197 8.72 -2.43 -12.72
CA GLY A 197 8.77 -3.20 -11.49
C GLY A 197 7.83 -4.40 -11.45
N THR A 198 8.18 -5.37 -10.59
CA THR A 198 7.53 -6.69 -10.45
C THR A 198 7.20 -7.00 -8.98
N GLY A 199 6.86 -5.97 -8.21
CA GLY A 199 6.48 -6.09 -6.80
C GLY A 199 5.02 -6.52 -6.59
N GLY A 200 4.57 -6.48 -5.33
CA GLY A 200 3.25 -6.95 -4.92
C GLY A 200 2.08 -6.31 -5.68
N SER A 201 2.16 -5.03 -6.04
CA SER A 201 1.14 -4.36 -6.86
C SER A 201 1.19 -4.85 -8.31
N ALA A 202 2.39 -4.93 -8.91
CA ALA A 202 2.55 -5.32 -10.30
C ALA A 202 1.99 -6.72 -10.60
N ILE A 203 2.24 -7.71 -9.73
CA ILE A 203 1.70 -9.07 -9.93
C ILE A 203 0.18 -9.13 -9.90
N GLN A 204 -0.48 -8.08 -9.42
CA GLN A 204 -1.93 -7.97 -9.33
C GLN A 204 -2.50 -7.20 -10.53
N TYR A 205 -1.99 -6.00 -10.86
CA TYR A 205 -2.55 -5.22 -11.96
C TYR A 205 -2.08 -5.67 -13.35
N VAL A 206 -0.86 -6.18 -13.50
CA VAL A 206 -0.34 -6.65 -14.81
C VAL A 206 -1.28 -7.66 -15.47
N PRO A 207 -1.79 -8.71 -14.80
CA PRO A 207 -2.76 -9.63 -15.38
C PRO A 207 -4.09 -8.98 -15.77
N GLU A 208 -4.50 -7.94 -15.06
CA GLU A 208 -5.79 -7.29 -15.33
C GLU A 208 -5.67 -6.35 -16.53
N ILE A 209 -4.65 -5.50 -16.61
CA ILE A 209 -4.48 -4.55 -17.72
C ILE A 209 -4.02 -5.22 -19.02
N ALA A 210 -3.32 -6.35 -18.95
CA ALA A 210 -2.86 -7.08 -20.13
C ALA A 210 -3.99 -7.52 -21.08
N LYS A 211 -5.24 -7.48 -20.63
CA LYS A 211 -6.42 -7.86 -21.40
C LYS A 211 -6.82 -6.78 -22.40
N ASP A 212 -6.61 -5.52 -22.03
CA ASP A 212 -7.18 -4.34 -22.69
C ASP A 212 -6.14 -3.53 -23.48
N VAL A 213 -4.86 -3.62 -23.07
CA VAL A 213 -3.78 -2.89 -23.72
C VAL A 213 -3.36 -3.52 -25.08
N LYS A 214 -2.94 -2.69 -26.01
CA LYS A 214 -2.37 -3.14 -27.29
C LYS A 214 -1.05 -3.88 -27.07
N GLN A 215 -0.17 -3.32 -26.24
CA GLN A 215 1.13 -3.87 -25.89
C GLN A 215 1.45 -3.56 -24.43
N LEU A 216 1.98 -4.55 -23.69
CA LEU A 216 2.45 -4.39 -22.32
C LEU A 216 3.91 -4.77 -22.21
N TYR A 217 4.75 -3.82 -21.84
CA TYR A 217 6.15 -4.05 -21.50
C TYR A 217 6.30 -4.11 -19.98
N VAL A 218 6.71 -5.27 -19.45
CA VAL A 218 6.93 -5.45 -18.02
C VAL A 218 8.42 -5.41 -17.73
N PHE A 219 8.89 -4.31 -17.17
CA PHE A 219 10.31 -4.11 -16.84
C PHE A 219 10.64 -4.77 -15.51
N GLN A 220 11.49 -5.79 -15.56
CA GLN A 220 11.92 -6.59 -14.43
C GLN A 220 13.42 -6.41 -14.16
N ARG A 221 13.76 -5.75 -13.07
CA ARG A 221 15.15 -5.70 -12.59
C ARG A 221 15.55 -6.99 -11.86
N THR A 222 14.64 -7.52 -11.04
CA THR A 222 14.83 -8.76 -10.27
C THR A 222 13.51 -9.51 -10.28
N ALA A 223 13.54 -10.78 -10.62
CA ALA A 223 12.36 -11.64 -10.55
C ALA A 223 11.89 -11.80 -9.09
N ALA A 224 10.60 -12.03 -8.88
CA ALA A 224 10.02 -12.26 -7.56
C ALA A 224 9.58 -13.73 -7.41
N TRP A 225 9.76 -14.31 -6.22
CA TRP A 225 9.14 -15.58 -5.90
C TRP A 225 7.63 -15.40 -5.78
N VAL A 226 6.89 -16.03 -6.71
CA VAL A 226 5.43 -16.03 -6.72
C VAL A 226 4.96 -17.46 -6.64
N ILE A 227 4.10 -17.75 -5.64
CA ILE A 227 3.53 -19.07 -5.39
C ILE A 227 2.02 -19.07 -5.63
N PRO A 228 1.37 -20.25 -5.73
CA PRO A 228 -0.06 -20.34 -5.92
C PRO A 228 -0.87 -19.60 -4.84
N ARG A 229 -1.95 -18.93 -5.26
CA ARG A 229 -2.93 -18.29 -4.40
C ARG A 229 -4.18 -19.15 -4.27
N ASP A 230 -4.61 -19.41 -3.05
CA ASP A 230 -5.87 -20.10 -2.79
C ASP A 230 -7.06 -19.14 -2.93
N GLU A 231 -7.67 -19.11 -4.11
CA GLU A 231 -8.75 -18.17 -4.46
C GLU A 231 -10.16 -18.66 -4.08
N ARG A 232 -10.27 -19.58 -3.10
CA ARG A 232 -11.57 -20.12 -2.69
C ARG A 232 -12.53 -19.03 -2.22
N LYS A 233 -13.75 -19.08 -2.73
CA LYS A 233 -14.88 -18.29 -2.24
C LYS A 233 -15.49 -18.96 -1.00
N TYR A 234 -15.97 -18.16 -0.07
CA TYR A 234 -16.75 -18.69 1.05
C TYR A 234 -18.20 -18.95 0.63
N SER A 235 -18.69 -20.18 0.90
CA SER A 235 -20.09 -20.53 0.63
C SER A 235 -21.04 -19.80 1.57
N ASN A 236 -22.32 -19.70 1.18
CA ASN A 236 -23.34 -19.11 2.03
C ASN A 236 -23.48 -19.84 3.36
N LEU A 237 -23.30 -21.19 3.36
CA LEU A 237 -23.29 -21.98 4.58
C LEU A 237 -22.12 -21.59 5.50
N SER A 238 -20.91 -21.44 4.94
CA SER A 238 -19.74 -21.01 5.73
C SER A 238 -19.95 -19.63 6.34
N LYS A 239 -20.50 -18.68 5.57
CA LYS A 239 -20.83 -17.33 6.05
C LYS A 239 -21.87 -17.36 7.18
N ALA A 240 -22.93 -18.19 7.02
CA ALA A 240 -23.94 -18.37 8.05
C ALA A 240 -23.35 -18.95 9.35
N LEU A 241 -22.45 -19.94 9.24
CA LEU A 241 -21.74 -20.51 10.40
C LEU A 241 -20.83 -19.48 11.06
N PHE A 242 -20.09 -18.68 10.29
CA PHE A 242 -19.29 -17.57 10.84
C PHE A 242 -20.14 -16.53 11.56
N LYS A 243 -21.33 -16.23 11.04
CA LYS A 243 -22.27 -15.29 11.67
C LYS A 243 -22.84 -15.85 12.97
N LYS A 244 -23.24 -17.12 12.96
CA LYS A 244 -23.96 -17.75 14.08
C LYS A 244 -23.03 -18.18 15.24
N SER A 245 -21.78 -18.60 14.95
CA SER A 245 -20.91 -19.23 15.92
C SER A 245 -19.56 -18.51 16.09
N ASN A 246 -19.34 -17.87 17.24
CA ASN A 246 -18.04 -17.31 17.60
C ASN A 246 -16.97 -18.39 17.72
N PHE A 247 -17.32 -19.55 18.26
CA PHE A 247 -16.42 -20.70 18.40
C PHE A 247 -15.91 -21.18 17.03
N TYR A 248 -16.80 -21.31 16.05
CA TYR A 248 -16.41 -21.70 14.69
C TYR A 248 -15.47 -20.67 14.05
N ARG A 249 -15.72 -19.36 14.25
CA ARG A 249 -14.82 -18.29 13.79
C ARG A 249 -13.44 -18.39 14.43
N GLN A 250 -13.40 -18.61 15.75
CA GLN A 250 -12.12 -18.72 16.47
C GLN A 250 -11.31 -19.93 16.00
N ILE A 251 -11.94 -21.10 15.84
CA ILE A 251 -11.27 -22.28 15.29
C ILE A 251 -10.74 -22.00 13.88
N HIS A 252 -11.56 -21.42 13.00
CA HIS A 252 -11.14 -21.10 11.65
C HIS A 252 -9.96 -20.13 11.66
N ARG A 253 -10.02 -19.09 12.47
CA ARG A 253 -8.96 -18.09 12.63
C ARG A 253 -7.67 -18.72 13.20
N SER A 254 -7.77 -19.59 14.20
CA SER A 254 -6.64 -20.33 14.76
C SER A 254 -5.99 -21.25 13.74
N ARG A 255 -6.79 -21.96 12.91
CA ARG A 255 -6.25 -22.78 11.82
C ARG A 255 -5.47 -21.96 10.80
N LEU A 256 -5.98 -20.77 10.44
CA LEU A 256 -5.26 -19.86 9.54
C LEU A 256 -3.96 -19.37 10.18
N TYR A 257 -4.01 -18.98 11.46
CA TYR A 257 -2.86 -18.52 12.22
C TYR A 257 -1.75 -19.59 12.23
N TRP A 258 -2.04 -20.78 12.69
CA TRP A 258 -1.06 -21.86 12.77
C TRP A 258 -0.55 -22.31 11.40
N SER A 259 -1.40 -22.26 10.38
CA SER A 259 -0.97 -22.51 8.99
C SER A 259 0.00 -21.44 8.48
N ASN A 260 -0.10 -20.21 8.92
CA ASN A 260 0.88 -19.15 8.58
C ASN A 260 2.14 -19.29 9.43
N GLU A 261 2.02 -19.56 10.75
CA GLU A 261 3.16 -19.77 11.64
C GLU A 261 4.03 -20.96 11.18
N SER A 262 3.43 -22.05 10.73
CA SER A 262 4.19 -23.21 10.24
C SER A 262 5.10 -22.88 9.04
N ARG A 263 4.83 -21.78 8.31
CA ARG A 263 5.69 -21.31 7.20
C ARG A 263 6.99 -20.66 7.67
N VAL A 264 7.07 -20.29 8.94
CA VAL A 264 8.31 -19.75 9.52
C VAL A 264 9.40 -20.82 9.55
N VAL A 265 9.04 -22.08 9.78
CA VAL A 265 10.00 -23.21 9.84
C VAL A 265 10.89 -23.30 8.60
N PRO A 266 10.36 -23.37 7.36
CA PRO A 266 11.23 -23.38 6.18
C PRO A 266 11.97 -22.07 5.95
N ILE A 267 11.46 -20.92 6.43
CA ILE A 267 12.16 -19.63 6.30
C ILE A 267 13.42 -19.59 7.15
N VAL A 268 13.36 -20.13 8.38
CA VAL A 268 14.53 -20.18 9.30
C VAL A 268 15.44 -21.40 9.05
N GLN A 269 14.98 -22.37 8.26
CA GLN A 269 15.77 -23.55 7.91
C GLN A 269 15.97 -23.65 6.38
N PRO A 270 17.06 -23.08 5.84
CA PRO A 270 17.31 -23.00 4.39
C PRO A 270 17.29 -24.35 3.66
N GLN A 271 17.61 -25.45 4.35
CA GLN A 271 17.58 -26.79 3.75
C GLN A 271 16.14 -27.20 3.40
N ILE A 272 15.17 -26.90 4.27
CA ILE A 272 13.74 -27.16 4.01
C ILE A 272 13.24 -26.22 2.92
N MET A 273 13.65 -24.95 2.94
CA MET A 273 13.26 -23.98 1.93
C MET A 273 13.67 -24.38 0.51
N LYS A 274 14.79 -25.12 0.32
CA LYS A 274 15.19 -25.64 -0.99
C LYS A 274 14.11 -26.53 -1.64
N TYR A 275 13.35 -27.29 -0.86
CA TYR A 275 12.22 -28.06 -1.41
C TYR A 275 11.07 -27.15 -1.84
N GLY A 276 10.71 -26.16 -1.03
CA GLY A 276 9.73 -25.13 -1.38
C GLY A 276 10.11 -24.37 -2.65
N GLN A 277 11.40 -24.03 -2.78
CA GLN A 277 11.95 -23.36 -3.96
C GLN A 277 11.79 -24.24 -5.22
N LYS A 278 12.14 -25.54 -5.17
CA LYS A 278 11.94 -26.45 -6.30
C LYS A 278 10.49 -26.55 -6.73
N LEU A 279 9.54 -26.54 -5.78
CA LEU A 279 8.10 -26.54 -6.08
C LEU A 279 7.68 -25.21 -6.75
N ALA A 280 8.19 -24.08 -6.28
CA ALA A 280 7.92 -22.78 -6.89
C ALA A 280 8.52 -22.69 -8.33
N GLU A 281 9.73 -23.23 -8.55
CA GLU A 281 10.33 -23.32 -9.89
C GLU A 281 9.49 -24.22 -10.83
N ALA A 282 9.00 -25.35 -10.33
CA ALA A 282 8.11 -26.23 -11.08
C ALA A 282 6.78 -25.53 -11.43
N PHE A 283 6.24 -24.73 -10.51
CA PHE A 283 5.05 -23.92 -10.75
C PHE A 283 5.26 -22.87 -11.85
N ILE A 284 6.41 -22.17 -11.86
CA ILE A 284 6.74 -21.23 -12.94
C ILE A 284 6.81 -21.97 -14.28
N ARG A 285 7.57 -23.09 -14.34
CA ARG A 285 7.73 -23.88 -15.58
C ARG A 285 6.42 -24.49 -16.09
N PHE A 286 5.49 -24.80 -15.19
CA PHE A 286 4.16 -25.28 -15.57
C PHE A 286 3.30 -24.18 -16.19
N GLN A 287 3.40 -22.95 -15.69
CA GLN A 287 2.57 -21.83 -16.13
C GLN A 287 3.13 -21.06 -17.32
N VAL A 288 4.44 -21.06 -17.55
CA VAL A 288 5.09 -20.34 -18.65
C VAL A 288 5.54 -21.34 -19.71
N LYS A 289 5.01 -21.21 -20.94
CA LYS A 289 5.25 -22.14 -22.03
C LYS A 289 6.68 -22.06 -22.59
N ASP A 290 7.22 -20.86 -22.68
CA ASP A 290 8.57 -20.58 -23.16
C ASP A 290 9.59 -20.84 -22.03
N LYS A 291 10.58 -21.71 -22.31
CA LYS A 291 11.59 -22.12 -21.31
C LYS A 291 12.55 -20.99 -20.92
N ASP A 292 12.93 -20.15 -21.90
CA ASP A 292 13.85 -19.05 -21.66
C ASP A 292 13.15 -17.95 -20.86
N LEU A 293 11.89 -17.66 -21.18
CA LEU A 293 11.04 -16.77 -20.41
C LEU A 293 10.82 -17.28 -18.99
N ALA A 294 10.54 -18.57 -18.82
CA ALA A 294 10.41 -19.20 -17.50
C ALA A 294 11.70 -19.02 -16.67
N LYS A 295 12.88 -19.18 -17.31
CA LYS A 295 14.17 -18.95 -16.66
C LYS A 295 14.34 -17.49 -16.23
N LYS A 296 13.99 -16.52 -17.08
CA LYS A 296 14.02 -15.08 -16.75
C LYS A 296 13.07 -14.69 -15.62
N LEU A 297 11.94 -15.39 -15.47
CA LEU A 297 10.95 -15.19 -14.40
C LEU A 297 11.31 -15.93 -13.11
N THR A 298 12.32 -16.79 -13.11
CA THR A 298 12.79 -17.52 -11.93
C THR A 298 13.83 -16.66 -11.20
N PRO A 299 13.62 -16.36 -9.89
CA PRO A 299 14.59 -15.61 -9.10
C PRO A 299 15.93 -16.34 -8.92
N ASP A 300 17.02 -15.60 -8.84
CA ASP A 300 18.39 -16.07 -8.62
C ASP A 300 18.81 -16.08 -7.13
N PHE A 301 17.93 -15.63 -6.23
CA PHE A 301 18.16 -15.59 -4.78
C PHE A 301 17.30 -16.62 -4.05
N VAL A 302 17.76 -17.00 -2.83
CA VAL A 302 17.08 -17.98 -2.00
C VAL A 302 15.65 -17.50 -1.64
N MET A 303 14.68 -18.38 -1.81
CA MET A 303 13.29 -18.12 -1.46
C MET A 303 13.16 -17.78 0.03
N GLY A 304 12.48 -16.67 0.36
CA GLY A 304 12.37 -16.16 1.73
C GLY A 304 13.32 -15.00 2.06
N CYS A 305 14.41 -14.78 1.30
CA CYS A 305 15.27 -13.60 1.48
C CYS A 305 14.59 -12.28 1.08
N LYS A 306 13.55 -12.37 0.27
CA LYS A 306 12.61 -11.27 -0.05
C LYS A 306 11.19 -11.78 0.11
N ARG A 307 10.23 -10.86 0.21
CA ARG A 307 8.81 -11.20 0.32
C ARG A 307 8.39 -12.18 -0.77
N ILE A 308 7.78 -13.31 -0.38
CA ILE A 308 7.16 -14.27 -1.28
C ILE A 308 5.76 -13.74 -1.63
N LEU A 309 5.47 -13.63 -2.91
CA LEU A 309 4.20 -13.14 -3.44
C LEU A 309 3.29 -14.31 -3.81
N ILE A 310 1.98 -14.03 -3.95
CA ILE A 310 0.98 -15.05 -4.30
C ILE A 310 0.14 -14.62 -5.50
N SER A 311 0.10 -15.43 -6.57
CA SER A 311 -0.75 -15.17 -7.73
C SER A 311 -0.89 -16.43 -8.58
N ASN A 312 -2.10 -16.66 -9.14
CA ASN A 312 -2.34 -17.69 -10.16
C ASN A 312 -2.36 -17.09 -11.57
N LYS A 313 -2.41 -15.76 -11.69
CA LYS A 313 -2.63 -15.07 -12.97
C LYS A 313 -1.35 -14.45 -13.54
N TYR A 314 -0.35 -14.15 -12.70
CA TYR A 314 0.84 -13.39 -13.10
C TYR A 314 1.66 -14.10 -14.17
N PHE A 315 2.09 -15.32 -13.93
CA PHE A 315 2.91 -16.06 -14.88
C PHE A 315 2.19 -16.40 -16.19
N PRO A 316 0.91 -16.86 -16.19
CA PRO A 316 0.17 -17.08 -17.44
C PRO A 316 0.04 -15.86 -18.33
N THR A 317 0.08 -14.65 -17.73
CA THR A 317 0.00 -13.39 -18.48
C THR A 317 1.14 -13.25 -19.50
N PHE A 318 2.32 -13.75 -19.20
CA PHE A 318 3.47 -13.72 -20.11
C PHE A 318 3.38 -14.67 -21.30
N ASN A 319 2.38 -15.56 -21.35
CA ASN A 319 2.09 -16.36 -22.56
C ASN A 319 1.26 -15.57 -23.60
N ARG A 320 0.81 -14.36 -23.29
CA ARG A 320 0.06 -13.50 -24.22
C ARG A 320 1.00 -12.85 -25.22
N LYS A 321 0.57 -12.75 -26.49
CA LYS A 321 1.38 -12.16 -27.57
C LYS A 321 1.66 -10.67 -27.36
N ASN A 322 0.77 -9.98 -26.65
CA ASN A 322 0.88 -8.55 -26.35
C ASN A 322 1.61 -8.23 -25.03
N VAL A 323 2.32 -9.19 -24.44
CA VAL A 323 3.08 -8.97 -23.18
C VAL A 323 4.53 -9.35 -23.40
N GLU A 324 5.43 -8.41 -23.20
CA GLU A 324 6.88 -8.60 -23.26
C GLU A 324 7.50 -8.41 -21.89
N LEU A 325 8.27 -9.41 -21.42
CA LEU A 325 9.13 -9.26 -20.25
C LEU A 325 10.45 -8.59 -20.69
N VAL A 326 10.78 -7.47 -20.09
CA VAL A 326 12.01 -6.72 -20.35
C VAL A 326 12.92 -6.82 -19.14
N THR A 327 14.06 -7.50 -19.28
CA THR A 327 15.04 -7.70 -18.22
C THR A 327 16.22 -6.74 -18.31
N GLU A 328 16.39 -6.12 -19.44
CA GLU A 328 17.39 -5.09 -19.72
C GLU A 328 17.05 -3.80 -18.97
N GLY A 329 18.08 -3.19 -18.39
CA GLY A 329 17.90 -1.91 -17.68
C GLY A 329 17.44 -0.80 -18.62
N ILE A 330 16.58 0.06 -18.11
CA ILE A 330 16.18 1.29 -18.84
C ILE A 330 17.42 2.20 -18.92
N GLN A 331 17.71 2.67 -20.11
CA GLN A 331 18.76 3.66 -20.36
C GLN A 331 18.16 5.07 -20.26
N GLU A 332 17.09 5.34 -21.01
CA GLU A 332 16.38 6.62 -20.99
C GLU A 332 14.92 6.47 -21.43
N ILE A 333 14.10 7.43 -21.03
CA ILE A 333 12.74 7.61 -21.52
C ILE A 333 12.74 8.81 -22.46
N LYS A 334 12.19 8.62 -23.67
CA LYS A 334 11.97 9.68 -24.67
C LYS A 334 10.51 10.17 -24.61
N GLU A 335 10.18 11.09 -25.52
CA GLU A 335 8.83 11.65 -25.60
C GLU A 335 7.71 10.60 -25.75
N ASN A 336 7.95 9.50 -26.51
CA ASN A 336 6.94 8.47 -26.82
C ASN A 336 7.53 7.04 -26.77
N SER A 337 8.68 6.83 -26.11
CA SER A 337 9.33 5.52 -26.07
C SER A 337 10.26 5.35 -24.88
N ILE A 338 10.62 4.10 -24.60
CA ILE A 338 11.67 3.71 -23.63
C ILE A 338 12.80 3.04 -24.41
N ILE A 339 14.04 3.49 -24.18
CA ILE A 339 15.26 2.84 -24.68
C ILE A 339 15.88 2.03 -23.54
N THR A 340 16.20 0.79 -23.82
CA THR A 340 16.95 -0.10 -22.91
C THR A 340 18.43 -0.10 -23.23
N LYS A 341 19.26 -0.55 -22.28
CA LYS A 341 20.74 -0.54 -22.38
C LYS A 341 21.31 -1.39 -23.54
N ASP A 342 20.51 -2.31 -24.10
CA ASP A 342 20.80 -3.06 -25.32
C ASP A 342 20.49 -2.28 -26.60
N GLY A 343 20.08 -1.01 -26.49
CA GLY A 343 19.75 -0.14 -27.62
C GLY A 343 18.34 -0.34 -28.20
N LYS A 344 17.54 -1.27 -27.66
CA LYS A 344 16.19 -1.52 -28.17
C LYS A 344 15.24 -0.43 -27.72
N GLU A 345 14.54 0.17 -28.68
CA GLU A 345 13.51 1.17 -28.45
C GLU A 345 12.11 0.53 -28.45
N ARG A 346 11.29 0.88 -27.45
CA ARG A 346 9.92 0.39 -27.25
C ARG A 346 8.95 1.56 -27.20
N PRO A 347 8.06 1.69 -28.21
CA PRO A 347 7.06 2.76 -28.21
C PRO A 347 6.06 2.56 -27.07
N ILE A 348 5.69 3.66 -26.39
CA ILE A 348 4.71 3.71 -25.30
C ILE A 348 3.86 4.97 -25.39
N ASP A 349 2.59 4.89 -24.86
CA ASP A 349 1.59 5.96 -24.91
C ASP A 349 1.41 6.69 -23.57
#